data_a3b6d4906570a1d7b6bd5e47a5a440f8
#
_entry.id   a3b6d4906570a1d7b6bd5e47a5a440f8
#
_cell.length_a   1.000
_cell.length_b   1.000
_cell.length_c   1.000
_cell.angle_alpha   90.00
_cell.angle_beta   90.00
_cell.angle_gamma   90.00
#
_symmetry.space_group_name_H-M   'P 1'
#
loop_
_entity.id
_entity.type
_entity.pdbx_description
1 polymer ?
#
loop_
_entity_poly.entity_id
_entity_poly.type
_entity_poly.pdbx_seq_one_letter_code
_entity_poly.pdbx_strand_id
1 'polypeptide(L)'
;MFLPGGLRVSRSLRKSVRRFEVSVDTDFEGVVRACADPARTGRWITPAIVAAYTELHARGHAHSVEVRRDGELVGGLYGVGIGGLFAGESMFHRATDASKVALVALVERVLPTDGSARLLDVQWVTPHLASLGAVDLSRTDYLDRLDQVLSAPAPSW
;
A
#
# COMPACT_ATOMS: atom_id res chain seq x y z
N MET A 1 -1.26 -9.57 -6.51
CA MET A 1 -0.55 -9.33 -5.24
C MET A 1 0.94 -9.21 -5.43
N PHE A 2 1.68 -8.73 -4.44
CA PHE A 2 3.14 -8.77 -4.43
C PHE A 2 3.63 -9.87 -3.51
N LEU A 3 4.68 -10.56 -3.97
CA LEU A 3 5.39 -11.59 -3.20
C LEU A 3 6.79 -11.08 -2.83
N PRO A 4 7.41 -11.61 -1.77
CA PRO A 4 8.79 -11.28 -1.41
C PRO A 4 9.74 -11.42 -2.62
N GLY A 5 10.57 -10.41 -2.86
CA GLY A 5 11.49 -10.36 -4.00
C GLY A 5 10.88 -10.10 -5.37
N GLY A 6 9.53 -9.97 -5.47
CA GLY A 6 8.83 -9.73 -6.74
C GLY A 6 8.83 -8.29 -7.25
N LEU A 7 9.20 -7.32 -6.42
CA LEU A 7 9.16 -5.89 -6.78
C LEU A 7 10.14 -5.56 -7.92
N ARG A 8 9.63 -4.89 -8.94
CA ARG A 8 10.42 -4.42 -10.10
C ARG A 8 10.47 -2.90 -10.12
N VAL A 9 11.60 -2.31 -9.80
CA VAL A 9 11.80 -0.87 -9.80
C VAL A 9 12.66 -0.47 -11.00
N SER A 10 12.08 0.24 -11.96
CA SER A 10 12.80 0.75 -13.13
C SER A 10 13.85 1.80 -12.74
N ARG A 11 14.83 2.05 -13.63
CA ARG A 11 15.85 3.09 -13.40
C ARG A 11 15.23 4.49 -13.25
N SER A 12 14.16 4.79 -13.98
CA SER A 12 13.43 6.06 -13.86
C SER A 12 12.72 6.19 -12.51
N LEU A 13 12.04 5.11 -12.06
CA LEU A 13 11.35 5.12 -10.78
C LEU A 13 12.33 5.26 -9.60
N ARG A 14 13.50 4.63 -9.65
CA ARG A 14 14.57 4.85 -8.63
C ARG A 14 15.02 6.31 -8.53
N LYS A 15 15.02 7.05 -9.66
CA LYS A 15 15.29 8.50 -9.63
C LYS A 15 14.12 9.27 -9.02
N SER A 16 12.88 8.85 -9.30
CA SER A 16 11.68 9.47 -8.74
C SER A 16 11.62 9.27 -7.21
N VAL A 17 11.92 8.07 -6.69
CA VAL A 17 11.96 7.78 -5.23
C VAL A 17 12.82 8.82 -4.48
N ARG A 18 13.96 9.22 -5.04
CA ARG A 18 14.88 10.19 -4.41
C ARG A 18 14.39 11.64 -4.38
N ARG A 19 13.27 11.94 -5.05
CA ARG A 19 12.71 13.31 -5.18
C ARG A 19 11.54 13.55 -4.24
N PHE A 20 11.14 12.54 -3.48
CA PHE A 20 10.01 12.62 -2.59
C PHE A 20 10.44 12.25 -1.17
N GLU A 21 9.77 12.85 -0.22
CA GLU A 21 9.80 12.46 1.18
C GLU A 21 8.73 11.39 1.39
N VAL A 22 9.08 10.32 2.09
CA VAL A 22 8.17 9.22 2.39
C VAL A 22 8.06 9.08 3.91
N SER A 23 6.83 9.01 4.39
CA SER A 23 6.52 8.71 5.79
C SER A 23 5.49 7.58 5.88
N VAL A 24 5.30 7.06 7.09
CA VAL A 24 4.31 6.02 7.37
C VAL A 24 3.52 6.48 8.59
N ASP A 25 2.20 6.38 8.52
CA ASP A 25 1.27 6.66 9.61
C ASP A 25 1.36 8.09 10.19
N THR A 26 1.88 9.05 9.41
CA THR A 26 1.99 10.45 9.88
C THR A 26 0.79 11.31 9.50
N ASP A 27 0.01 10.89 8.50
CA ASP A 27 -1.18 11.62 8.00
C ASP A 27 -2.19 10.65 7.38
N PHE A 28 -2.57 9.63 8.15
CA PHE A 28 -3.48 8.58 7.68
C PHE A 28 -4.79 9.15 7.13
N GLU A 29 -5.45 10.03 7.89
CA GLU A 29 -6.72 10.62 7.48
C GLU A 29 -6.57 11.47 6.21
N GLY A 30 -5.47 12.22 6.06
CA GLY A 30 -5.15 12.98 4.85
C GLY A 30 -5.04 12.07 3.62
N VAL A 31 -4.39 10.90 3.75
CA VAL A 31 -4.30 9.90 2.68
C VAL A 31 -5.68 9.35 2.32
N VAL A 32 -6.48 8.92 3.30
CA VAL A 32 -7.83 8.37 3.05
C VAL A 32 -8.73 9.40 2.39
N ARG A 33 -8.72 10.66 2.87
CA ARG A 33 -9.47 11.77 2.26
C ARG A 33 -9.01 12.08 0.84
N ALA A 34 -7.72 12.02 0.56
CA ALA A 34 -7.22 12.20 -0.81
C ALA A 34 -7.62 11.04 -1.74
N CYS A 35 -7.73 9.83 -1.21
CA CYS A 35 -8.29 8.69 -1.94
C CYS A 35 -9.80 8.83 -2.18
N ALA A 36 -10.52 9.52 -1.30
CA ALA A 36 -11.97 9.79 -1.37
C ALA A 36 -12.34 10.98 -2.29
N ASP A 37 -11.37 11.63 -2.93
CA ASP A 37 -11.59 12.81 -3.77
C ASP A 37 -12.73 12.56 -4.80
N PRO A 38 -13.79 13.38 -4.80
CA PRO A 38 -14.94 13.23 -5.71
C PRO A 38 -14.59 13.32 -7.19
N ALA A 39 -13.46 13.94 -7.54
CA ALA A 39 -12.97 14.02 -8.92
C ALA A 39 -12.45 12.67 -9.46
N ARG A 40 -12.22 11.68 -8.59
CA ARG A 40 -11.73 10.36 -8.96
C ARG A 40 -12.87 9.44 -9.39
N THR A 41 -12.59 8.54 -10.32
CA THR A 41 -13.52 7.46 -10.68
C THR A 41 -13.59 6.40 -9.57
N GLY A 42 -14.75 5.73 -9.41
CA GLY A 42 -14.92 4.65 -8.43
C GLY A 42 -15.19 5.12 -6.99
N ARG A 43 -16.13 6.03 -6.80
CA ARG A 43 -16.49 6.70 -5.54
C ARG A 43 -17.06 5.75 -4.46
N TRP A 44 -16.28 4.84 -3.96
CA TRP A 44 -16.73 3.94 -2.90
C TRP A 44 -16.38 4.44 -1.48
N ILE A 45 -15.38 5.34 -1.36
CA ILE A 45 -14.94 5.88 -0.07
C ILE A 45 -15.88 7.00 0.37
N THR A 46 -16.86 6.68 1.19
CA THR A 46 -17.81 7.59 1.79
C THR A 46 -17.27 8.20 3.09
N PRO A 47 -17.87 9.28 3.65
CA PRO A 47 -17.49 9.78 4.97
C PRO A 47 -17.53 8.72 6.08
N ALA A 48 -18.48 7.78 6.03
CA ALA A 48 -18.56 6.68 6.99
C ALA A 48 -17.38 5.72 6.85
N ILE A 49 -16.91 5.46 5.62
CA ILE A 49 -15.73 4.64 5.36
C ILE A 49 -14.46 5.35 5.84
N VAL A 50 -14.33 6.66 5.61
CA VAL A 50 -13.22 7.45 6.16
C VAL A 50 -13.16 7.29 7.68
N ALA A 51 -14.30 7.48 8.38
CA ALA A 51 -14.36 7.34 9.83
C ALA A 51 -14.00 5.93 10.31
N ALA A 52 -14.50 4.88 9.62
CA ALA A 52 -14.21 3.49 9.96
C ALA A 52 -12.72 3.14 9.82
N TYR A 53 -12.08 3.56 8.72
CA TYR A 53 -10.64 3.30 8.54
C TYR A 53 -9.77 4.14 9.49
N THR A 54 -10.19 5.37 9.83
CA THR A 54 -9.50 6.18 10.86
C THR A 54 -9.57 5.49 12.22
N GLU A 55 -10.71 4.88 12.58
CA GLU A 55 -10.82 4.08 13.81
C GLU A 55 -9.95 2.82 13.77
N LEU A 56 -9.90 2.10 12.63
CA LEU A 56 -8.99 0.97 12.45
C LEU A 56 -7.53 1.39 12.60
N HIS A 57 -7.16 2.55 12.08
CA HIS A 57 -5.81 3.11 12.24
C HIS A 57 -5.51 3.42 13.71
N ALA A 58 -6.42 4.07 14.42
CA ALA A 58 -6.25 4.36 15.86
C ALA A 58 -6.06 3.08 16.70
N ARG A 59 -6.59 1.94 16.23
CA ARG A 59 -6.41 0.62 16.85
C ARG A 59 -5.18 -0.14 16.35
N GLY A 60 -4.40 0.41 15.44
CA GLY A 60 -3.20 -0.22 14.87
C GLY A 60 -3.49 -1.32 13.83
N HIS A 61 -4.66 -1.30 13.19
CA HIS A 61 -5.07 -2.26 12.17
C HIS A 61 -5.06 -1.70 10.75
N ALA A 62 -4.98 -0.39 10.57
CA ALA A 62 -4.87 0.24 9.27
C ALA A 62 -3.66 1.17 9.26
N HIS A 63 -2.94 1.19 8.14
CA HIS A 63 -1.70 1.92 7.99
C HIS A 63 -1.67 2.65 6.64
N SER A 64 -0.91 3.74 6.60
CA SER A 64 -0.71 4.54 5.40
C SER A 64 0.76 4.74 5.07
N VAL A 65 1.01 5.01 3.81
CA VAL A 65 2.29 5.54 3.32
C VAL A 65 2.01 6.87 2.65
N GLU A 66 2.61 7.92 3.15
CA GLU A 66 2.54 9.26 2.60
C GLU A 66 3.73 9.53 1.71
N VAL A 67 3.48 10.26 0.62
CA VAL A 67 4.52 10.77 -0.27
C VAL A 67 4.36 12.27 -0.39
N ARG A 68 5.38 13.00 0.03
CA ARG A 68 5.40 14.46 0.03
C ARG A 68 6.47 14.99 -0.91
N ARG A 69 6.22 16.20 -1.40
CA ARG A 69 7.20 17.01 -2.11
C ARG A 69 7.03 18.45 -1.67
N ASP A 70 8.11 19.07 -1.21
CA ASP A 70 8.12 20.44 -0.67
C ASP A 70 7.10 20.63 0.47
N GLY A 71 6.94 19.60 1.32
CA GLY A 71 5.99 19.54 2.43
C GLY A 71 4.54 19.18 2.04
N GLU A 72 4.17 19.22 0.77
CA GLU A 72 2.83 18.91 0.30
C GLU A 72 2.59 17.42 0.11
N LEU A 73 1.44 16.91 0.54
CA LEU A 73 1.00 15.53 0.31
C LEU A 73 0.59 15.34 -1.15
N VAL A 74 1.46 14.72 -1.95
CA VAL A 74 1.30 14.56 -3.40
C VAL A 74 1.02 13.13 -3.86
N GLY A 75 1.03 12.18 -2.94
CA GLY A 75 0.66 10.79 -3.20
C GLY A 75 0.61 9.99 -1.91
N GLY A 76 0.09 8.79 -1.99
CA GLY A 76 0.00 7.89 -0.86
C GLY A 76 -0.90 6.71 -1.14
N LEU A 77 -0.92 5.80 -0.20
CA LEU A 77 -1.80 4.64 -0.17
C LEU A 77 -2.16 4.31 1.28
N TYR A 78 -3.23 3.56 1.46
CA TYR A 78 -3.57 2.98 2.75
C TYR A 78 -4.11 1.57 2.59
N GLY A 79 -4.14 0.84 3.68
CA GLY A 79 -4.66 -0.52 3.74
C GLY A 79 -4.76 -1.06 5.16
N VAL A 80 -5.16 -2.32 5.26
CA VAL A 80 -5.35 -3.04 6.53
C VAL A 80 -4.22 -4.04 6.72
N GLY A 81 -3.62 -4.04 7.93
CA GLY A 81 -2.60 -4.99 8.35
C GLY A 81 -3.17 -6.01 9.33
N ILE A 82 -2.98 -7.30 9.05
CA ILE A 82 -3.38 -8.41 9.93
C ILE A 82 -2.26 -9.46 9.92
N GLY A 83 -1.54 -9.59 11.00
CA GLY A 83 -0.37 -10.46 11.03
C GLY A 83 0.64 -10.08 9.94
N GLY A 84 1.04 -11.02 9.12
CA GLY A 84 1.93 -10.79 7.98
C GLY A 84 1.24 -10.35 6.69
N LEU A 85 -0.10 -10.20 6.68
CA LEU A 85 -0.87 -9.69 5.56
C LEU A 85 -0.95 -8.17 5.61
N PHE A 86 -0.78 -7.52 4.47
CA PHE A 86 -1.27 -6.17 4.22
C PHE A 86 -2.21 -6.17 3.01
N ALA A 87 -3.46 -5.77 3.22
CA ALA A 87 -4.45 -5.59 2.17
C ALA A 87 -4.53 -4.11 1.78
N GLY A 88 -4.01 -3.77 0.60
CA GLY A 88 -4.06 -2.41 0.06
C GLY A 88 -5.46 -2.04 -0.41
N GLU A 89 -6.02 -0.96 0.13
CA GLU A 89 -7.39 -0.52 -0.14
C GLU A 89 -7.47 0.50 -1.27
N SER A 90 -6.65 1.52 -1.22
CA SER A 90 -6.63 2.57 -2.23
C SER A 90 -5.30 3.31 -2.25
N MET A 91 -5.02 3.94 -3.40
CA MET A 91 -3.88 4.84 -3.57
C MET A 91 -4.28 6.05 -4.40
N PHE A 92 -3.58 7.16 -4.21
CA PHE A 92 -3.75 8.37 -5.01
C PHE A 92 -2.39 8.97 -5.41
N HIS A 93 -2.42 9.85 -6.43
CA HIS A 93 -1.28 10.69 -6.77
C HIS A 93 -1.77 12.02 -7.34
N ARG A 94 -1.05 13.09 -7.01
CA ARG A 94 -1.14 14.44 -7.59
C ARG A 94 0.15 14.80 -8.35
N ALA A 95 1.23 14.07 -8.11
CA ALA A 95 2.49 14.19 -8.83
C ALA A 95 2.83 12.88 -9.53
N THR A 96 3.48 12.98 -10.69
CA THR A 96 3.95 11.81 -11.47
C THR A 96 4.79 10.89 -10.58
N ASP A 97 4.50 9.59 -10.65
CA ASP A 97 5.13 8.50 -9.90
C ASP A 97 4.88 8.49 -8.38
N ALA A 98 4.19 9.46 -7.77
CA ALA A 98 4.05 9.51 -6.31
C ALA A 98 3.36 8.26 -5.73
N SER A 99 2.30 7.73 -6.37
CA SER A 99 1.68 6.47 -5.91
C SER A 99 2.59 5.24 -6.09
N LYS A 100 3.45 5.25 -7.13
CA LYS A 100 4.47 4.18 -7.30
C LYS A 100 5.52 4.24 -6.20
N VAL A 101 5.93 5.45 -5.83
CA VAL A 101 6.89 5.67 -4.72
C VAL A 101 6.29 5.17 -3.42
N ALA A 102 5.02 5.47 -3.13
CA ALA A 102 4.32 4.93 -1.97
C ALA A 102 4.31 3.39 -1.96
N LEU A 103 4.01 2.78 -3.12
CA LEU A 103 3.98 1.33 -3.24
C LEU A 103 5.38 0.69 -3.08
N VAL A 104 6.42 1.30 -3.63
CA VAL A 104 7.81 0.83 -3.43
C VAL A 104 8.15 0.83 -1.94
N ALA A 105 7.89 1.93 -1.24
CA ALA A 105 8.16 2.04 0.19
C ALA A 105 7.34 1.03 1.02
N LEU A 106 6.07 0.80 0.66
CA LEU A 106 5.25 -0.23 1.31
C LEU A 106 5.83 -1.63 1.11
N VAL A 107 6.17 -2.00 -0.15
CA VAL A 107 6.74 -3.32 -0.46
C VAL A 107 8.04 -3.57 0.30
N GLU A 108 8.94 -2.58 0.35
CA GLU A 108 10.20 -2.67 1.09
C GLU A 108 9.97 -2.88 2.59
N ARG A 109 8.90 -2.31 3.14
CA ARG A 109 8.54 -2.45 4.56
C ARG A 109 7.82 -3.76 4.87
N VAL A 110 6.84 -4.14 4.04
CA VAL A 110 5.93 -5.26 4.31
C VAL A 110 6.51 -6.60 3.83
N LEU A 111 7.30 -6.60 2.76
CA LEU A 111 7.83 -7.80 2.13
C LEU A 111 9.38 -7.89 2.26
N PRO A 112 9.92 -7.98 3.48
CA PRO A 112 11.35 -8.16 3.64
C PRO A 112 11.81 -9.50 3.04
N THR A 113 13.10 -9.58 2.72
CA THR A 113 13.71 -10.79 2.14
C THR A 113 14.28 -11.72 3.18
N ASP A 114 13.88 -11.60 4.45
CA ASP A 114 14.38 -12.37 5.59
C ASP A 114 13.69 -13.75 5.77
N GLY A 115 12.81 -14.12 4.84
CA GLY A 115 12.06 -15.38 4.88
C GLY A 115 10.79 -15.34 5.74
N SER A 116 10.43 -14.18 6.33
CA SER A 116 9.18 -14.06 7.07
C SER A 116 7.97 -14.27 6.15
N ALA A 117 6.93 -14.94 6.67
CA ALA A 117 5.70 -15.13 5.92
C ALA A 117 4.98 -13.78 5.78
N ARG A 118 4.91 -13.26 4.54
CA ARG A 118 4.34 -11.96 4.21
C ARG A 118 3.55 -12.03 2.91
N LEU A 119 2.50 -11.23 2.84
CA LEU A 119 1.67 -11.09 1.65
C LEU A 119 1.18 -9.65 1.53
N LEU A 120 1.38 -9.04 0.38
CA LEU A 120 0.77 -7.76 0.03
C LEU A 120 -0.32 -8.01 -1.02
N ASP A 121 -1.57 -7.94 -0.58
CA ASP A 121 -2.73 -8.04 -1.45
C ASP A 121 -3.05 -6.65 -2.04
N VAL A 122 -3.21 -6.57 -3.35
CA VAL A 122 -3.58 -5.36 -4.09
C VAL A 122 -4.91 -5.53 -4.83
N GLN A 123 -5.67 -6.58 -4.48
CA GLN A 123 -6.99 -6.95 -4.98
C GLN A 123 -7.02 -7.29 -6.48
N TRP A 124 -6.56 -6.41 -7.36
CA TRP A 124 -6.55 -6.59 -8.82
C TRP A 124 -5.17 -6.30 -9.40
N VAL A 125 -4.75 -7.11 -10.36
CA VAL A 125 -3.52 -6.84 -11.11
C VAL A 125 -3.84 -5.95 -12.30
N THR A 126 -3.64 -4.65 -12.14
CA THR A 126 -3.69 -3.72 -13.26
C THR A 126 -2.39 -3.77 -14.07
N PRO A 127 -2.36 -3.32 -15.35
CA PRO A 127 -1.12 -3.22 -16.13
C PRO A 127 -0.03 -2.42 -15.40
N HIS A 128 -0.43 -1.40 -14.65
CA HIS A 128 0.46 -0.59 -13.82
C HIS A 128 1.11 -1.44 -12.69
N LEU A 129 0.31 -2.18 -11.93
CA LEU A 129 0.81 -3.04 -10.84
C LEU A 129 1.63 -4.22 -11.38
N ALA A 130 1.23 -4.82 -12.52
CA ALA A 130 1.99 -5.85 -13.21
C ALA A 130 3.40 -5.36 -13.61
N SER A 131 3.51 -4.11 -14.09
CA SER A 131 4.81 -3.51 -14.43
C SER A 131 5.75 -3.36 -13.24
N LEU A 132 5.20 -3.28 -12.03
CA LEU A 132 5.93 -3.22 -10.76
C LEU A 132 6.18 -4.60 -10.15
N GLY A 133 5.69 -5.68 -10.77
CA GLY A 133 5.94 -7.05 -10.35
C GLY A 133 4.77 -7.73 -9.62
N ALA A 134 3.58 -7.12 -9.61
CA ALA A 134 2.39 -7.79 -9.10
C ALA A 134 2.03 -8.99 -9.97
N VAL A 135 1.57 -10.05 -9.35
CA VAL A 135 1.13 -11.30 -10.00
C VAL A 135 -0.26 -11.71 -9.51
N ASP A 136 -0.97 -12.45 -10.37
CA ASP A 136 -2.17 -13.16 -9.95
C ASP A 136 -1.80 -14.48 -9.29
N LEU A 137 -2.54 -14.88 -8.27
CA LEU A 137 -2.49 -16.21 -7.68
C LEU A 137 -3.82 -16.93 -7.92
N SER A 138 -3.76 -18.26 -7.99
CA SER A 138 -4.98 -19.04 -7.90
C SER A 138 -5.63 -18.85 -6.51
N ARG A 139 -6.96 -19.06 -6.42
CA ARG A 139 -7.65 -18.99 -5.14
C ARG A 139 -7.04 -19.97 -4.10
N THR A 140 -6.66 -21.16 -4.54
CA THR A 140 -6.05 -22.17 -3.67
C THR A 140 -4.71 -21.68 -3.13
N ASP A 141 -3.81 -21.24 -4.01
CA ASP A 141 -2.50 -20.73 -3.58
C ASP A 141 -2.61 -19.49 -2.67
N TYR A 142 -3.63 -18.66 -2.90
CA TYR A 142 -3.91 -17.51 -2.04
C TYR A 142 -4.32 -17.94 -0.63
N LEU A 143 -5.27 -18.87 -0.51
CA LEU A 143 -5.78 -19.34 0.78
C LEU A 143 -4.69 -20.06 1.58
N ASP A 144 -3.88 -20.91 0.93
CA ASP A 144 -2.77 -21.62 1.56
C ASP A 144 -1.72 -20.64 2.14
N ARG A 145 -1.46 -19.54 1.43
CA ARG A 145 -0.57 -18.48 1.93
C ARG A 145 -1.21 -17.66 3.05
N LEU A 146 -2.52 -17.37 2.93
CA LEU A 146 -3.26 -16.57 3.90
C LEU A 146 -3.18 -17.18 5.29
N ASP A 147 -3.39 -18.50 5.42
CA ASP A 147 -3.30 -19.21 6.70
C ASP A 147 -1.92 -19.04 7.37
N GLN A 148 -0.86 -19.04 6.57
CA GLN A 148 0.50 -18.84 7.06
C GLN A 148 0.78 -17.41 7.50
N VAL A 149 0.37 -16.42 6.69
CA VAL A 149 0.68 -15.01 6.95
C VAL A 149 -0.17 -14.41 8.07
N LEU A 150 -1.42 -14.85 8.25
CA LEU A 150 -2.26 -14.34 9.33
C LEU A 150 -1.71 -14.67 10.73
N SER A 151 -0.99 -15.79 10.86
CA SER A 151 -0.33 -16.20 12.10
C SER A 151 1.07 -15.60 12.29
N ALA A 152 1.62 -14.96 11.26
CA ALA A 152 2.94 -14.36 11.33
C ALA A 152 2.92 -13.02 12.09
N PRO A 153 4.01 -12.60 12.75
CA PRO A 153 4.10 -11.28 13.39
C PRO A 153 3.84 -10.17 12.38
N ALA A 154 3.16 -9.09 12.79
CA ALA A 154 2.97 -7.92 11.94
C ALA A 154 4.32 -7.26 11.59
N PRO A 155 4.42 -6.55 10.44
CA PRO A 155 5.53 -5.65 10.18
C PRO A 155 5.61 -4.55 11.25
N SER A 156 6.80 -3.99 11.47
CA SER A 156 6.92 -2.74 12.25
C SER A 156 6.51 -1.56 11.38
N TRP A 157 5.54 -0.81 11.85
CA TRP A 157 5.01 0.41 11.19
C TRP A 157 5.69 1.67 11.68
#